data_ea5e44272f243504542f75e5a348409f
#
_entry.id   ea5e44272f243504542f75e5a348409f
#
_cell.length_a   1.000
_cell.length_b   1.000
_cell.length_c   1.000
_cell.angle_alpha   90.00
_cell.angle_beta   90.00
_cell.angle_gamma   90.00
#
_symmetry.space_group_name_H-M   'P 1'
#
loop_
_entity.id
_entity.type
_entity.pdbx_description
1 polymer ?
#
loop_
_entity_poly.entity_id
_entity_poly.type
_entity_poly.pdbx_seq_one_letter_code
_entity_poly.pdbx_strand_id
1 'polypeptide(L)'
;MKFTPRGGQTATGPAEWFTGTVYIDGLRNPDDRSAVGCAHVRFTPGARTAWHHHPKGQTLYVTDGIGYVARRGDDGTSQVQQIRPGDVVYIEPGEEHWHGATADRFMAHVAIQEAGDNGQVVTWLDHVTDAEYGA
;
A
#
# COMPACT_ATOMS: atom_id res chain seq x y z
N MET A 1 20.73 -5.23 -18.38
CA MET A 1 19.36 -4.72 -18.57
C MET A 1 18.38 -5.90 -18.62
N LYS A 2 17.22 -5.75 -18.00
CA LYS A 2 16.16 -6.77 -18.08
C LYS A 2 14.85 -6.10 -18.49
N PHE A 3 14.25 -6.59 -19.56
CA PHE A 3 12.95 -6.14 -20.03
C PHE A 3 11.88 -7.19 -19.68
N THR A 4 10.82 -6.77 -19.00
CA THR A 4 9.71 -7.64 -18.63
C THR A 4 8.42 -7.08 -19.25
N PRO A 5 7.92 -7.67 -20.33
CA PRO A 5 6.67 -7.19 -20.93
C PRO A 5 5.48 -7.58 -20.05
N ARG A 6 4.61 -6.64 -19.80
CA ARG A 6 3.35 -6.83 -19.03
C ARG A 6 3.50 -7.38 -17.61
N GLY A 7 4.70 -7.40 -17.04
CA GLY A 7 4.91 -7.92 -15.70
C GLY A 7 4.64 -9.43 -15.56
N GLY A 8 4.51 -9.88 -14.33
CA GLY A 8 4.21 -11.28 -14.01
C GLY A 8 2.72 -11.55 -13.85
N GLN A 9 2.39 -12.62 -13.13
CA GLN A 9 1.01 -12.95 -12.79
C GLN A 9 0.47 -11.99 -11.74
N THR A 10 -0.81 -11.64 -11.87
CA THR A 10 -1.53 -10.90 -10.83
C THR A 10 -1.79 -11.82 -9.63
N ALA A 11 -1.39 -11.38 -8.45
CA ALA A 11 -1.70 -12.04 -7.19
C ALA A 11 -2.92 -11.39 -6.55
N THR A 12 -3.65 -12.17 -5.74
CA THR A 12 -4.69 -11.65 -4.87
C THR A 12 -4.09 -11.40 -3.49
N GLY A 13 -4.35 -10.24 -2.92
CA GLY A 13 -3.84 -9.88 -1.59
C GLY A 13 -4.36 -10.84 -0.52
N PRO A 14 -3.49 -11.38 0.36
CA PRO A 14 -3.91 -12.28 1.43
C PRO A 14 -4.88 -11.61 2.41
N ALA A 15 -5.90 -12.37 2.85
CA ALA A 15 -6.88 -11.87 3.82
C ALA A 15 -6.26 -11.49 5.17
N GLU A 16 -5.08 -12.01 5.49
CA GLU A 16 -4.32 -11.63 6.69
C GLU A 16 -3.90 -10.17 6.68
N TRP A 17 -3.67 -9.58 5.50
CA TRP A 17 -3.11 -8.25 5.32
C TRP A 17 -4.04 -7.26 4.63
N PHE A 18 -5.17 -7.73 4.13
CA PHE A 18 -6.15 -6.91 3.41
C PHE A 18 -7.58 -7.23 3.83
N THR A 19 -8.41 -6.20 3.83
CA THR A 19 -9.87 -6.34 3.89
C THR A 19 -10.41 -6.08 2.49
N GLY A 20 -11.33 -6.92 2.02
CA GLY A 20 -11.84 -6.86 0.65
C GLY A 20 -10.88 -7.45 -0.37
N THR A 21 -11.19 -7.28 -1.64
CA THR A 21 -10.41 -7.84 -2.74
C THR A 21 -9.39 -6.83 -3.27
N VAL A 22 -8.12 -7.24 -3.28
CA VAL A 22 -6.99 -6.43 -3.74
C VAL A 22 -6.17 -7.27 -4.71
N TYR A 23 -5.79 -6.69 -5.85
CA TYR A 23 -4.93 -7.33 -6.84
C TYR A 23 -3.57 -6.67 -6.88
N ILE A 24 -2.53 -7.48 -6.91
CA ILE A 24 -1.13 -7.04 -6.81
C ILE A 24 -0.35 -7.56 -8.00
N ASP A 25 0.22 -6.64 -8.77
CA ASP A 25 1.18 -6.94 -9.82
C ASP A 25 2.56 -6.51 -9.34
N GLY A 26 3.45 -7.47 -9.10
CA GLY A 26 4.83 -7.17 -8.75
C GLY A 26 5.58 -6.57 -9.94
N LEU A 27 6.22 -5.44 -9.75
CA LEU A 27 7.00 -4.75 -10.79
C LEU A 27 8.50 -4.98 -10.59
N ARG A 28 8.96 -4.97 -9.37
CA ARG A 28 10.34 -5.20 -8.98
C ARG A 28 10.40 -5.78 -7.57
N ASN A 29 11.18 -6.85 -7.39
CA ASN A 29 11.50 -7.37 -6.07
C ASN A 29 12.90 -6.92 -5.66
N PRO A 30 13.12 -6.60 -4.38
CA PRO A 30 14.47 -6.36 -3.86
C PRO A 30 15.37 -7.58 -4.12
N ASP A 31 16.63 -7.31 -4.43
CA ASP A 31 17.65 -8.35 -4.59
C ASP A 31 18.99 -7.87 -4.02
N ASP A 32 20.06 -8.62 -4.27
CA ASP A 32 21.41 -8.30 -3.77
C ASP A 32 22.03 -7.05 -4.42
N ARG A 33 21.46 -6.58 -5.53
CA ARG A 33 21.93 -5.38 -6.25
C ARG A 33 21.15 -4.13 -5.92
N SER A 34 19.89 -4.27 -5.49
CA SER A 34 19.02 -3.14 -5.16
C SER A 34 18.00 -3.54 -4.11
N ALA A 35 17.88 -2.71 -3.08
CA ALA A 35 16.88 -2.90 -2.03
C ALA A 35 15.47 -2.46 -2.46
N VAL A 36 15.34 -1.81 -3.63
CA VAL A 36 14.06 -1.24 -4.09
C VAL A 36 13.11 -2.34 -4.53
N GLY A 37 11.88 -2.27 -4.01
CA GLY A 37 10.76 -3.05 -4.48
C GLY A 37 9.63 -2.15 -4.94
N CYS A 38 8.87 -2.57 -5.93
CA CYS A 38 7.66 -1.86 -6.31
C CYS A 38 6.60 -2.81 -6.87
N ALA A 39 5.34 -2.39 -6.71
CA ALA A 39 4.18 -3.14 -7.16
C ALA A 39 3.08 -2.18 -7.61
N HIS A 40 2.28 -2.62 -8.57
CA HIS A 40 1.03 -1.95 -8.92
C HIS A 40 -0.10 -2.64 -8.15
N VAL A 41 -0.79 -1.91 -7.30
CA VAL A 41 -1.80 -2.44 -6.39
C VAL A 41 -3.15 -1.84 -6.72
N ARG A 42 -4.15 -2.69 -6.90
CA ARG A 42 -5.50 -2.28 -7.29
C ARG A 42 -6.49 -2.74 -6.23
N PHE A 43 -7.21 -1.77 -5.68
CA PHE A 43 -8.20 -1.98 -4.62
C PHE A 43 -9.60 -1.89 -5.21
N THR A 44 -10.42 -2.91 -4.99
CA THR A 44 -11.86 -2.83 -5.28
C THR A 44 -12.55 -1.90 -4.28
N PRO A 45 -13.77 -1.39 -4.57
CA PRO A 45 -14.47 -0.50 -3.63
C PRO A 45 -14.54 -1.08 -2.21
N GLY A 46 -14.16 -0.28 -1.23
CA GLY A 46 -14.14 -0.67 0.18
C GLY A 46 -12.90 -1.46 0.62
N ALA A 47 -12.10 -1.96 -0.32
CA ALA A 47 -10.91 -2.73 0.02
C ALA A 47 -9.78 -1.83 0.56
N ARG A 48 -9.02 -2.38 1.50
CA ARG A 48 -7.94 -1.65 2.18
C ARG A 48 -6.89 -2.60 2.74
N THR A 49 -5.71 -2.06 3.00
CA THR A 49 -4.66 -2.78 3.73
C THR A 49 -5.01 -2.85 5.22
N ALA A 50 -4.38 -3.77 5.93
CA ALA A 50 -4.23 -3.66 7.39
C ALA A 50 -3.33 -2.47 7.75
N TRP A 51 -3.30 -2.08 9.02
CA TRP A 51 -2.27 -1.19 9.53
C TRP A 51 -0.90 -1.84 9.32
N HIS A 52 0.08 -1.04 8.91
CA HIS A 52 1.44 -1.55 8.69
C HIS A 52 2.45 -0.40 8.66
N HIS A 53 3.72 -0.75 8.66
CA HIS A 53 4.82 0.20 8.48
C HIS A 53 5.99 -0.44 7.73
N HIS A 54 6.85 0.40 7.20
CA HIS A 54 8.02 -0.01 6.43
C HIS A 54 9.29 0.54 7.07
N PRO A 55 10.39 -0.25 7.12
CA PRO A 55 11.63 0.19 7.77
C PRO A 55 12.30 1.39 7.10
N LYS A 56 12.11 1.57 5.79
CA LYS A 56 12.68 2.67 5.01
C LYS A 56 11.61 3.62 4.44
N GLY A 57 10.37 3.54 4.94
CA GLY A 57 9.26 4.31 4.41
C GLY A 57 8.68 3.75 3.12
N GLN A 58 7.73 4.46 2.56
CA GLN A 58 7.05 4.05 1.32
C GLN A 58 6.63 5.28 0.53
N THR A 59 6.75 5.21 -0.78
CA THR A 59 6.18 6.20 -1.70
C THR A 59 5.03 5.55 -2.46
N LEU A 60 3.88 6.22 -2.50
CA LEU A 60 2.72 5.82 -3.30
C LEU A 60 2.50 6.84 -4.41
N TYR A 61 2.31 6.37 -5.63
CA TYR A 61 1.86 7.17 -6.76
C TYR A 61 0.52 6.67 -7.24
N VAL A 62 -0.52 7.49 -7.08
CA VAL A 62 -1.90 7.09 -7.43
C VAL A 62 -2.08 7.15 -8.94
N THR A 63 -2.53 6.06 -9.54
CA THR A 63 -2.72 5.94 -11.00
C THR A 63 -4.16 6.04 -11.42
N ASP A 64 -5.10 5.50 -10.63
CA ASP A 64 -6.52 5.42 -11.00
C ASP A 64 -7.42 5.50 -9.79
N GLY A 65 -8.65 5.95 -10.01
CA GLY A 65 -9.72 5.89 -9.04
C GLY A 65 -9.62 6.92 -7.93
N ILE A 66 -10.27 6.63 -6.82
CA ILE A 66 -10.28 7.48 -5.62
C ILE A 66 -10.09 6.59 -4.40
N GLY A 67 -9.15 6.94 -3.56
CA GLY A 67 -8.86 6.17 -2.35
C GLY A 67 -8.55 7.03 -1.14
N TYR A 68 -8.08 6.34 -0.13
CA TYR A 68 -7.64 6.92 1.13
C TYR A 68 -6.24 6.47 1.46
N VAL A 69 -5.49 7.34 2.11
CA VAL A 69 -4.33 7.00 2.91
C VAL A 69 -4.57 7.55 4.31
N ALA A 70 -4.18 6.81 5.32
CA ALA A 70 -4.34 7.23 6.70
C ALA A 70 -3.09 6.90 7.50
N ARG A 71 -2.79 7.77 8.45
CA ARG A 71 -1.74 7.54 9.45
C ARG A 71 -2.35 7.50 10.83
N ARG A 72 -1.66 6.88 11.75
CA ARG A 72 -2.04 6.90 13.16
C ARG A 72 -1.61 8.24 13.77
N GLY A 73 -2.56 8.98 14.33
CA GLY A 73 -2.28 10.20 15.07
C GLY A 73 -1.64 9.90 16.44
N ASP A 74 -1.06 10.92 17.06
CA ASP A 74 -0.42 10.81 18.36
C ASP A 74 -1.38 10.33 19.47
N ASP A 75 -2.69 10.61 19.30
CA ASP A 75 -3.75 10.15 20.19
C ASP A 75 -4.28 8.74 19.83
N GLY A 76 -3.65 8.07 18.86
CA GLY A 76 -4.06 6.76 18.38
C GLY A 76 -5.20 6.75 17.37
N THR A 77 -5.76 7.91 17.02
CA THR A 77 -6.82 8.00 16.03
C THR A 77 -6.31 7.87 14.61
N SER A 78 -7.18 7.46 13.70
CA SER A 78 -6.88 7.40 12.27
C SER A 78 -7.08 8.78 11.65
N GLN A 79 -6.01 9.34 11.06
CA GLN A 79 -6.06 10.59 10.30
C GLN A 79 -6.11 10.26 8.82
N VAL A 80 -7.29 10.39 8.22
CA VAL A 80 -7.56 9.93 6.85
C VAL A 80 -7.47 11.10 5.87
N GLN A 81 -6.76 10.87 4.76
CA GLN A 81 -6.64 11.79 3.63
C GLN A 81 -7.14 11.10 2.36
N GLN A 82 -8.03 11.75 1.62
CA GLN A 82 -8.43 11.27 0.30
C GLN A 82 -7.31 11.51 -0.72
N ILE A 83 -7.10 10.54 -1.59
CA ILE A 83 -6.07 10.57 -2.65
C ILE A 83 -6.69 10.28 -4.01
N ARG A 84 -6.12 10.90 -5.05
CA ARG A 84 -6.60 10.87 -6.44
C ARG A 84 -5.45 10.67 -7.42
N PRO A 85 -5.74 10.29 -8.68
CA PRO A 85 -4.69 10.10 -9.69
C PRO A 85 -3.77 11.31 -9.81
N GLY A 86 -2.47 11.03 -9.81
CA GLY A 86 -1.41 12.03 -9.82
C GLY A 86 -0.90 12.44 -8.45
N ASP A 87 -1.61 12.11 -7.38
CA ASP A 87 -1.13 12.38 -6.03
C ASP A 87 0.05 11.48 -5.68
N VAL A 88 0.99 12.04 -4.96
CA VAL A 88 2.14 11.34 -4.39
C VAL A 88 2.04 11.39 -2.88
N VAL A 89 2.15 10.24 -2.25
CA VAL A 89 2.18 10.13 -0.78
C VAL A 89 3.54 9.60 -0.38
N TYR A 90 4.23 10.32 0.49
CA TYR A 90 5.43 9.80 1.14
C TYR A 90 5.10 9.45 2.59
N ILE A 91 5.39 8.22 2.96
CA ILE A 91 5.18 7.66 4.29
C ILE A 91 6.54 7.46 4.92
N GLU A 92 6.72 8.05 6.10
CA GLU A 92 8.01 8.03 6.80
C GLU A 92 8.40 6.62 7.27
N PRO A 93 9.70 6.34 7.43
CA PRO A 93 10.13 5.09 8.06
C PRO A 93 9.46 4.86 9.40
N GLY A 94 8.88 3.67 9.59
CA GLY A 94 8.21 3.29 10.83
C GLY A 94 6.82 3.91 11.05
N GLU A 95 6.36 4.77 10.17
CA GLU A 95 5.04 5.41 10.31
C GLU A 95 3.92 4.41 10.06
N GLU A 96 3.09 4.16 11.08
CA GLU A 96 1.94 3.27 10.96
C GLU A 96 0.86 3.92 10.10
N HIS A 97 0.45 3.20 9.07
CA HIS A 97 -0.48 3.70 8.08
C HIS A 97 -1.31 2.58 7.46
N TRP A 98 -2.35 2.96 6.74
CA TRP A 98 -3.08 2.10 5.82
C TRP A 98 -3.51 2.88 4.59
N HIS A 99 -3.82 2.19 3.52
CA HIS A 99 -4.36 2.77 2.29
C HIS A 99 -5.34 1.80 1.63
N GLY A 100 -6.25 2.36 0.83
CA GLY A 100 -7.28 1.59 0.18
C GLY A 100 -8.19 2.45 -0.69
N ALA A 101 -9.20 1.81 -1.27
CA ALA A 101 -10.21 2.46 -2.08
C ALA A 101 -11.28 3.15 -1.22
N THR A 102 -12.00 4.10 -1.79
CA THR A 102 -13.25 4.57 -1.17
C THR A 102 -14.32 3.48 -1.23
N ALA A 103 -15.41 3.67 -0.48
CA ALA A 103 -16.47 2.66 -0.39
C ALA A 103 -17.15 2.38 -1.73
N ASP A 104 -17.16 3.34 -2.65
CA ASP A 104 -17.90 3.28 -3.90
C ASP A 104 -17.02 3.36 -5.17
N ARG A 105 -15.71 3.50 -5.02
CA ARG A 105 -14.77 3.67 -6.13
C ARG A 105 -13.61 2.71 -6.03
N PHE A 106 -13.12 2.31 -7.16
CA PHE A 106 -11.84 1.63 -7.35
C PHE A 106 -10.69 2.60 -7.05
N MET A 107 -9.55 2.10 -6.60
CA MET A 107 -8.32 2.88 -6.53
C MET A 107 -7.12 2.01 -6.88
N ALA A 108 -6.18 2.57 -7.60
CA ALA A 108 -4.91 1.91 -7.91
C ALA A 108 -3.74 2.85 -7.69
N HIS A 109 -2.64 2.29 -7.21
CA HIS A 109 -1.39 3.02 -7.04
C HIS A 109 -0.17 2.14 -7.34
N VAL A 110 0.94 2.77 -7.63
CA VAL A 110 2.26 2.13 -7.57
C VAL A 110 2.83 2.36 -6.18
N ALA A 111 3.23 1.29 -5.52
CA ALA A 111 3.90 1.33 -4.22
C ALA A 111 5.38 1.08 -4.41
N ILE A 112 6.22 1.92 -3.81
CA ILE A 112 7.68 1.84 -3.90
C ILE A 112 8.25 1.88 -2.49
N GLN A 113 9.04 0.90 -2.11
CA GLN A 113 9.70 0.84 -0.81
C GLN A 113 11.03 0.11 -0.91
N GLU A 114 11.86 0.28 0.09
CA GLU A 114 13.14 -0.42 0.20
C GLU A 114 13.08 -1.47 1.29
N ALA A 115 13.73 -2.61 1.03
CA ALA A 115 13.99 -3.59 2.09
C ALA A 115 14.92 -2.98 3.15
N GLY A 116 14.64 -3.26 4.41
CA GLY A 116 15.52 -2.93 5.52
C GLY A 116 16.81 -3.74 5.51
N ASP A 117 17.74 -3.41 6.41
CA ASP A 117 19.05 -4.03 6.50
C ASP A 117 18.99 -5.54 6.77
N ASN A 118 17.90 -6.01 7.41
CA ASN A 118 17.62 -7.44 7.63
C ASN A 118 16.83 -8.11 6.50
N GLY A 119 16.60 -7.41 5.38
CA GLY A 119 15.79 -7.89 4.26
C GLY A 119 14.28 -7.75 4.44
N GLN A 120 13.82 -7.29 5.59
CA GLN A 120 12.40 -7.11 5.86
C GLN A 120 11.88 -5.84 5.17
N VAL A 121 10.73 -5.94 4.52
CA VAL A 121 10.15 -4.84 3.73
C VAL A 121 8.99 -4.17 4.46
N VAL A 122 8.22 -4.94 5.22
CA VAL A 122 6.97 -4.51 5.84
C VAL A 122 6.75 -5.23 7.17
N THR A 123 6.14 -4.54 8.13
CA THR A 123 5.59 -5.12 9.35
C THR A 123 4.08 -4.93 9.35
N TRP A 124 3.34 -6.03 9.33
CA TRP A 124 1.89 -6.02 9.33
C TRP A 124 1.36 -5.98 10.77
N LEU A 125 0.33 -5.17 10.99
CA LEU A 125 -0.35 -4.97 12.26
C LEU A 125 -1.82 -5.39 12.14
N ASP A 126 -2.68 -4.87 13.01
CA ASP A 126 -4.10 -5.21 13.02
C ASP A 126 -4.83 -4.71 11.78
N HIS A 127 -5.92 -5.38 11.43
CA HIS A 127 -6.82 -4.90 10.39
C HIS A 127 -7.43 -3.56 10.77
N VAL A 128 -7.69 -2.73 9.76
CA VAL A 128 -8.41 -1.48 9.90
C VAL A 128 -9.88 -1.80 10.13
N THR A 129 -10.43 -1.39 11.27
CA THR A 129 -11.85 -1.58 11.58
C THR A 129 -12.74 -0.72 10.68
N ASP A 130 -14.01 -1.05 10.58
CA ASP A 130 -14.97 -0.24 9.83
C ASP A 130 -15.07 1.19 10.40
N ALA A 131 -14.98 1.32 11.72
CA ALA A 131 -14.96 2.62 12.38
C ALA A 131 -13.73 3.46 12.00
N GLU A 132 -12.54 2.85 11.95
CA GLU A 132 -11.31 3.53 11.54
C GLU A 132 -11.33 3.89 10.05
N TYR A 133 -11.92 3.02 9.23
CA TYR A 133 -12.09 3.28 7.80
C TYR A 133 -13.05 4.44 7.53
N GLY A 134 -13.99 4.68 8.42
CA GLY A 134 -14.97 5.75 8.31
C GLY A 134 -16.15 5.40 7.40
N ALA A 135 -16.43 4.15 7.29
CA ALA A 135 -17.57 3.67 6.52
C ALA A 135 -18.87 3.84 7.32
#